data_055c97e2f1c0697122165e6604fa0296
#
_entry.id   055c97e2f1c0697122165e6604fa0296
#
_cell.length_a   1.000
_cell.length_b   1.000
_cell.length_c   1.000
_cell.angle_alpha   90.00
_cell.angle_beta   90.00
_cell.angle_gamma   90.00
#
_symmetry.space_group_name_H-M   'P 1'
#
loop_
_entity.id
_entity.type
_entity.pdbx_description
1 polymer ?
#
loop_
_entity_poly.entity_id
_entity_poly.type
_entity_poly.pdbx_seq_one_letter_code
_entity_poly.pdbx_strand_id
1 'polypeptide(L)'
;MELSPMATPGFLRVDFLTTVKAEAGDLQLEADPEHGGVHYRAPQEVDASKTDYFFPVAKPLPHKDLDYPWVGMNYTLGEKSYGVVQIDAPTNPRGTRWSAYRDYARFGAYPRAALKKGETLSLKYRFLISQGAIVSTELIQAEQATFTGVKPEPVTVTKLKAEGAGTPKAKK
;
A
#
# COMPACT_ATOMS: atom_id res chain seq x y z
N MET A 1 -8.50 7.19 -12.44
CA MET A 1 -8.86 6.77 -11.06
C MET A 1 -10.35 6.51 -11.07
N GLU A 2 -10.75 5.35 -10.60
CA GLU A 2 -12.16 4.96 -10.46
C GLU A 2 -12.48 4.81 -8.97
N LEU A 3 -13.59 5.39 -8.54
CA LEU A 3 -14.12 5.33 -7.18
C LEU A 3 -15.43 4.57 -7.19
N SER A 4 -15.50 3.46 -6.47
CA SER A 4 -16.70 2.66 -6.35
C SER A 4 -17.07 2.46 -4.88
N PRO A 5 -18.26 2.88 -4.42
CA PRO A 5 -18.72 2.55 -3.09
C PRO A 5 -18.90 1.03 -2.99
N MET A 6 -18.49 0.48 -1.86
CA MET A 6 -18.75 -0.93 -1.57
C MET A 6 -20.16 -1.07 -0.99
N ALA A 7 -20.75 -2.27 -1.14
CA ALA A 7 -22.09 -2.57 -0.61
C ALA A 7 -22.18 -2.45 0.92
N THR A 8 -21.06 -2.52 1.63
CA THR A 8 -20.98 -2.36 3.08
C THR A 8 -20.75 -0.90 3.45
N PRO A 9 -21.57 -0.27 4.29
CA PRO A 9 -21.37 1.10 4.74
C PRO A 9 -19.99 1.30 5.38
N GLY A 10 -19.35 2.44 5.07
CA GLY A 10 -18.04 2.81 5.61
C GLY A 10 -16.83 2.25 4.84
N PHE A 11 -17.04 1.63 3.68
CA PHE A 11 -15.97 1.18 2.80
C PHE A 11 -15.94 1.98 1.49
N LEU A 12 -14.71 2.23 1.02
CA LEU A 12 -14.44 2.81 -0.28
C LEU A 12 -13.43 1.94 -1.02
N ARG A 13 -13.71 1.60 -2.26
CA ARG A 13 -12.77 0.97 -3.18
C ARG A 13 -12.28 2.00 -4.19
N VAL A 14 -10.96 2.07 -4.38
CA VAL A 14 -10.31 2.96 -5.34
C VAL A 14 -9.43 2.12 -6.25
N ASP A 15 -9.77 2.02 -7.53
CA ASP A 15 -8.90 1.46 -8.54
C ASP A 15 -8.03 2.58 -9.14
N PHE A 16 -6.73 2.44 -8.96
CA PHE A 16 -5.74 3.43 -9.38
C PHE A 16 -4.89 2.88 -10.51
N LEU A 17 -4.93 3.55 -11.65
CA LEU A 17 -4.07 3.31 -12.80
C LEU A 17 -3.23 4.55 -13.05
N THR A 18 -1.93 4.37 -13.17
CA THR A 18 -1.00 5.41 -13.63
C THR A 18 -0.12 4.89 -14.75
N THR A 19 0.26 5.79 -15.65
CA THR A 19 1.10 5.49 -16.80
C THR A 19 2.26 6.46 -16.84
N VAL A 20 3.47 5.92 -16.98
CA VAL A 20 4.72 6.68 -17.15
C VAL A 20 5.27 6.38 -18.52
N LYS A 21 5.53 7.40 -19.33
CA LYS A 21 6.12 7.28 -20.66
C LYS A 21 7.48 7.97 -20.72
N ALA A 22 8.48 7.29 -21.24
CA ALA A 22 9.82 7.81 -21.42
C ALA A 22 9.93 8.64 -22.73
N GLU A 23 9.39 9.86 -22.75
CA GLU A 23 9.29 10.66 -23.98
C GLU A 23 10.61 11.34 -24.38
N ALA A 24 11.31 11.93 -23.42
CA ALA A 24 12.50 12.73 -23.69
C ALA A 24 13.76 11.88 -23.89
N GLY A 25 13.84 10.72 -23.25
CA GLY A 25 14.99 9.82 -23.24
C GLY A 25 14.73 8.60 -22.40
N ASP A 26 15.74 7.76 -22.18
CA ASP A 26 15.68 6.64 -21.26
C ASP A 26 15.35 7.13 -19.84
N LEU A 27 14.50 6.39 -19.13
CA LEU A 27 14.05 6.71 -17.79
C LEU A 27 14.35 5.57 -16.83
N GLN A 28 14.93 5.91 -15.68
CA GLN A 28 15.18 4.97 -14.59
C GLN A 28 14.33 5.33 -13.38
N LEU A 29 13.50 4.40 -12.91
CA LEU A 29 12.77 4.48 -11.63
C LEU A 29 13.59 3.75 -10.57
N GLU A 30 14.19 4.49 -9.64
CA GLU A 30 15.19 3.98 -8.69
C GLU A 30 14.58 3.31 -7.45
N ALA A 31 13.28 3.33 -7.30
CA ALA A 31 12.59 2.78 -6.13
C ALA A 31 12.97 3.49 -4.82
N ASP A 32 12.79 4.81 -4.78
CA ASP A 32 12.95 5.58 -3.55
C ASP A 32 11.76 5.31 -2.59
N PRO A 33 12.02 4.98 -1.30
CA PRO A 33 10.96 4.64 -0.36
C PRO A 33 10.11 5.83 0.09
N GLU A 34 10.47 7.05 -0.26
CA GLU A 34 9.70 8.26 0.06
C GLU A 34 9.05 8.90 -1.16
N HIS A 35 9.67 8.81 -2.32
CA HIS A 35 9.27 9.56 -3.51
C HIS A 35 8.92 8.66 -4.69
N GLY A 36 9.26 7.37 -4.63
CA GLY A 36 8.96 6.40 -5.68
C GLY A 36 7.60 5.71 -5.51
N GLY A 37 7.03 5.24 -6.62
CA GLY A 37 5.82 4.43 -6.63
C GLY A 37 4.52 5.15 -6.28
N VAL A 38 3.56 4.41 -5.76
CA VAL A 38 2.23 4.92 -5.37
C VAL A 38 2.00 4.70 -3.89
N HIS A 39 1.89 5.79 -3.15
CA HIS A 39 1.74 5.79 -1.70
C HIS A 39 0.40 6.36 -1.26
N TYR A 40 -0.20 5.71 -0.28
CA TYR A 40 -1.21 6.33 0.57
C TYR A 40 -0.51 7.15 1.65
N ARG A 41 -1.02 8.33 1.91
CA ARG A 41 -0.56 9.21 2.98
C ARG A 41 -1.76 9.79 3.73
N ALA A 42 -1.82 9.47 5.01
CA ALA A 42 -2.82 10.06 5.90
C ALA A 42 -2.51 11.55 6.19
N PRO A 43 -3.47 12.31 6.74
CA PRO A 43 -3.23 13.66 7.25
C PRO A 43 -2.11 13.71 8.28
N GLN A 44 -1.53 14.89 8.52
CA GLN A 44 -0.39 15.05 9.46
C GLN A 44 -0.77 14.87 10.93
N GLU A 45 -2.04 15.03 11.24
CA GLU A 45 -2.61 14.97 12.58
C GLU A 45 -2.81 13.55 13.09
N VAL A 46 -2.30 12.53 12.38
CA VAL A 46 -2.41 11.13 12.82
C VAL A 46 -1.71 10.90 14.16
N ASP A 47 -2.29 10.03 14.97
CA ASP A 47 -1.65 9.54 16.19
C ASP A 47 -0.59 8.49 15.82
N ALA A 48 0.68 8.92 15.79
CA ALA A 48 1.81 8.07 15.43
C ALA A 48 1.92 6.82 16.31
N SER A 49 1.48 6.86 17.58
CA SER A 49 1.52 5.72 18.50
C SER A 49 0.50 4.63 18.15
N LYS A 50 -0.46 4.94 17.28
CA LYS A 50 -1.58 4.07 16.90
C LYS A 50 -1.55 3.65 15.43
N THR A 51 -0.37 3.67 14.81
CA THR A 51 -0.19 3.15 13.45
C THR A 51 0.29 1.70 13.50
N ASP A 52 -0.44 0.82 12.82
CA ASP A 52 -0.13 -0.60 12.67
C ASP A 52 -0.09 -0.97 11.19
N TYR A 53 0.77 -1.92 10.81
CA TYR A 53 0.83 -2.49 9.47
C TYR A 53 0.48 -3.97 9.47
N PHE A 54 -0.09 -4.44 8.36
CA PHE A 54 -0.54 -5.82 8.18
C PHE A 54 0.06 -6.39 6.91
N PHE A 55 0.68 -7.57 7.03
CA PHE A 55 1.38 -8.23 5.96
C PHE A 55 0.81 -9.64 5.74
N PRO A 56 0.68 -10.12 4.49
CA PRO A 56 0.12 -11.44 4.17
C PRO A 56 1.15 -12.57 4.31
N VAL A 57 2.02 -12.52 5.31
CA VAL A 57 3.05 -13.52 5.60
C VAL A 57 3.27 -13.67 7.10
N ALA A 58 3.73 -14.85 7.55
CA ALA A 58 3.89 -15.17 8.98
C ALA A 58 5.01 -14.38 9.67
N LYS A 59 6.08 -14.01 8.97
CA LYS A 59 7.25 -13.33 9.54
C LYS A 59 7.72 -12.24 8.59
N PRO A 60 7.00 -11.10 8.50
CA PRO A 60 7.35 -10.04 7.56
C PRO A 60 8.65 -9.33 7.96
N LEU A 61 9.45 -9.01 6.94
CA LEU A 61 10.64 -8.18 7.04
C LEU A 61 10.47 -6.96 6.13
N PRO A 62 9.76 -5.90 6.57
CA PRO A 62 9.30 -4.81 5.70
C PRO A 62 10.39 -4.10 4.91
N HIS A 63 11.63 -4.05 5.42
CA HIS A 63 12.78 -3.46 4.73
C HIS A 63 13.47 -4.40 3.73
N LYS A 64 13.12 -5.70 3.71
CA LYS A 64 13.83 -6.73 2.93
C LYS A 64 12.93 -7.46 1.95
N ASP A 65 11.71 -7.79 2.39
CA ASP A 65 10.78 -8.57 1.58
C ASP A 65 10.32 -7.78 0.34
N LEU A 66 10.02 -8.54 -0.71
CA LEU A 66 9.61 -8.02 -1.99
C LEU A 66 8.25 -8.62 -2.37
N ASP A 67 7.54 -7.93 -3.26
CA ASP A 67 6.38 -8.46 -3.97
C ASP A 67 5.24 -8.96 -3.06
N TYR A 68 4.99 -8.29 -1.93
CA TYR A 68 3.76 -8.55 -1.19
C TYR A 68 2.56 -8.32 -2.10
N PRO A 69 1.60 -9.26 -2.20
CA PRO A 69 0.40 -9.07 -3.03
C PRO A 69 -0.51 -7.95 -2.51
N TRP A 70 -0.38 -7.62 -1.25
CA TRP A 70 -1.01 -6.47 -0.61
C TRP A 70 -0.32 -6.13 0.71
N VAL A 71 -0.52 -4.91 1.17
CA VAL A 71 -0.18 -4.48 2.53
C VAL A 71 -1.34 -3.67 3.08
N GLY A 72 -1.62 -3.84 4.37
CA GLY A 72 -2.64 -3.07 5.09
C GLY A 72 -2.02 -2.13 6.12
N MET A 73 -2.77 -1.09 6.48
CA MET A 73 -2.41 -0.14 7.53
C MET A 73 -3.65 0.28 8.31
N ASN A 74 -3.52 0.33 9.64
CA ASN A 74 -4.45 1.05 10.50
C ASN A 74 -3.78 2.29 11.06
N TYR A 75 -4.54 3.37 11.16
CA TYR A 75 -4.12 4.59 11.84
C TYR A 75 -5.31 5.25 12.56
N THR A 76 -5.01 6.19 13.46
CA THR A 76 -6.02 6.95 14.20
C THR A 76 -5.85 8.44 13.92
N LEU A 77 -6.98 9.10 13.65
CA LEU A 77 -7.08 10.55 13.46
C LEU A 77 -8.17 11.09 14.39
N GLY A 78 -7.75 11.86 15.39
CA GLY A 78 -8.64 12.24 16.49
C GLY A 78 -9.13 11.00 17.24
N GLU A 79 -10.45 10.84 17.35
CA GLU A 79 -11.09 9.69 18.01
C GLU A 79 -11.46 8.55 17.05
N LYS A 80 -11.18 8.71 15.74
CA LYS A 80 -11.58 7.75 14.71
C LYS A 80 -10.39 6.96 14.21
N SER A 81 -10.58 5.66 14.06
CA SER A 81 -9.63 4.77 13.38
C SER A 81 -10.03 4.58 11.92
N TYR A 82 -9.03 4.33 11.10
CA TYR A 82 -9.19 4.06 9.67
C TYR A 82 -8.27 2.91 9.25
N GLY A 83 -8.79 2.07 8.38
CA GLY A 83 -8.05 1.00 7.74
C GLY A 83 -7.84 1.28 6.26
N VAL A 84 -6.65 0.99 5.74
CA VAL A 84 -6.34 1.08 4.32
C VAL A 84 -5.58 -0.15 3.90
N VAL A 85 -6.01 -0.80 2.83
CA VAL A 85 -5.28 -1.89 2.18
C VAL A 85 -4.92 -1.45 0.78
N GLN A 86 -3.68 -1.63 0.36
CA GLN A 86 -3.24 -1.47 -1.02
C GLN A 86 -2.93 -2.85 -1.59
N ILE A 87 -3.62 -3.23 -2.66
CA ILE A 87 -3.42 -4.47 -3.42
C ILE A 87 -2.60 -4.14 -4.66
N ASP A 88 -1.54 -4.91 -4.88
CA ASP A 88 -0.65 -4.81 -6.03
C ASP A 88 -1.13 -5.70 -7.18
N ALA A 89 -1.12 -5.18 -8.41
CA ALA A 89 -1.46 -5.99 -9.57
C ALA A 89 -0.26 -6.87 -9.99
N PRO A 90 -0.47 -8.13 -10.40
CA PRO A 90 0.62 -9.02 -10.83
C PRO A 90 1.31 -8.54 -12.12
N THR A 91 0.71 -7.58 -12.82
CA THR A 91 1.28 -6.91 -14.00
C THR A 91 2.27 -5.81 -13.67
N ASN A 92 2.35 -5.38 -12.41
CA ASN A 92 3.34 -4.42 -11.95
C ASN A 92 4.74 -5.05 -11.94
N PRO A 93 5.82 -4.26 -12.01
CA PRO A 93 7.19 -4.79 -12.00
C PRO A 93 7.48 -5.66 -10.79
N ARG A 94 8.18 -6.77 -10.98
CA ARG A 94 8.67 -7.63 -9.90
C ARG A 94 9.88 -7.02 -9.22
N GLY A 95 10.11 -7.44 -7.97
CA GLY A 95 11.09 -6.83 -7.08
C GLY A 95 10.54 -5.54 -6.43
N THR A 96 9.23 -5.37 -6.42
CA THR A 96 8.54 -4.24 -5.78
C THR A 96 8.75 -4.28 -4.26
N ARG A 97 9.21 -3.16 -3.72
CA ARG A 97 9.38 -2.93 -2.29
C ARG A 97 8.17 -2.20 -1.72
N TRP A 98 8.05 -2.25 -0.38
CA TRP A 98 6.99 -1.57 0.33
C TRP A 98 7.53 -0.66 1.44
N SER A 99 7.07 0.58 1.44
CA SER A 99 7.35 1.54 2.52
C SER A 99 6.25 1.42 3.60
N ALA A 100 6.23 0.32 4.35
CA ALA A 100 5.16 -0.01 5.30
C ALA A 100 5.72 -0.22 6.72
N TYR A 101 6.33 0.82 7.28
CA TYR A 101 6.98 0.78 8.60
C TYR A 101 6.92 2.12 9.36
N ARG A 102 6.52 3.22 8.71
CA ARG A 102 6.60 4.58 9.27
C ARG A 102 5.44 4.90 10.22
N ASP A 103 5.70 5.61 11.30
CA ASP A 103 4.73 5.95 12.34
C ASP A 103 3.69 7.01 11.91
N TYR A 104 3.98 7.81 10.89
CA TYR A 104 3.09 8.87 10.41
C TYR A 104 2.09 8.43 9.34
N ALA A 105 1.68 7.17 9.39
CA ALA A 105 0.64 6.59 8.54
C ALA A 105 0.84 6.85 7.03
N ARG A 106 2.02 6.48 6.54
CA ARG A 106 2.36 6.50 5.12
C ARG A 106 2.88 5.15 4.70
N PHE A 107 2.31 4.58 3.65
CA PHE A 107 2.81 3.35 3.05
C PHE A 107 2.50 3.28 1.56
N GLY A 108 3.20 2.41 0.86
CA GLY A 108 2.92 2.14 -0.55
C GLY A 108 3.99 1.29 -1.21
N ALA A 109 3.62 0.79 -2.37
CA ALA A 109 4.48 0.02 -3.26
C ALA A 109 5.36 0.96 -4.09
N TYR A 110 6.67 0.66 -4.18
CA TYR A 110 7.63 1.43 -4.97
C TYR A 110 8.52 0.49 -5.81
N PRO A 111 8.09 0.18 -7.04
CA PRO A 111 8.84 -0.70 -7.95
C PRO A 111 10.08 0.00 -8.52
N ARG A 112 11.06 -0.82 -8.93
CA ARG A 112 12.12 -0.40 -9.86
C ARG A 112 11.70 -0.70 -11.28
N ALA A 113 12.03 0.19 -12.20
CA ALA A 113 11.85 -0.06 -13.62
C ALA A 113 12.80 0.80 -14.46
N ALA A 114 13.23 0.27 -15.59
CA ALA A 114 13.96 1.00 -16.62
C ALA A 114 13.11 1.03 -17.87
N LEU A 115 12.96 2.21 -18.48
CA LEU A 115 12.22 2.40 -19.72
C LEU A 115 13.16 3.01 -20.76
N LYS A 116 13.19 2.45 -21.95
CA LYS A 116 13.83 3.08 -23.09
C LYS A 116 12.96 4.22 -23.63
N LYS A 117 13.57 5.16 -24.31
CA LYS A 117 12.84 6.24 -24.99
C LYS A 117 11.69 5.68 -25.82
N GLY A 118 10.50 6.21 -25.60
CA GLY A 118 9.26 5.80 -26.24
C GLY A 118 8.48 4.70 -25.50
N GLU A 119 9.11 3.98 -24.57
CA GLU A 119 8.45 2.94 -23.81
C GLU A 119 7.50 3.51 -22.73
N THR A 120 6.51 2.70 -22.38
CA THR A 120 5.47 3.06 -21.40
C THR A 120 5.36 1.98 -20.33
N LEU A 121 5.30 2.39 -19.07
CA LEU A 121 5.00 1.55 -17.93
C LEU A 121 3.61 1.92 -17.39
N SER A 122 2.74 0.94 -17.22
CA SER A 122 1.47 1.11 -16.51
C SER A 122 1.53 0.40 -15.17
N LEU A 123 1.16 1.11 -14.10
CA LEU A 123 1.07 0.58 -12.73
C LEU A 123 -0.39 0.58 -12.29
N LYS A 124 -0.83 -0.54 -11.71
CA LYS A 124 -2.21 -0.72 -11.26
C LYS A 124 -2.25 -1.13 -9.80
N TYR A 125 -3.10 -0.45 -9.03
CA TYR A 125 -3.30 -0.72 -7.61
C TYR A 125 -4.79 -0.64 -7.27
N ARG A 126 -5.23 -1.42 -6.29
CA ARG A 126 -6.55 -1.26 -5.66
C ARG A 126 -6.37 -0.88 -4.21
N PHE A 127 -7.05 0.16 -3.78
CA PHE A 127 -7.13 0.54 -2.38
C PHE A 127 -8.51 0.17 -1.82
N LEU A 128 -8.51 -0.40 -0.62
CA LEU A 128 -9.72 -0.63 0.18
C LEU A 128 -9.59 0.25 1.41
N ILE A 129 -10.51 1.18 1.58
CA ILE A 129 -10.47 2.16 2.67
C ILE A 129 -11.70 1.95 3.55
N SER A 130 -11.48 1.77 4.86
CA SER A 130 -12.54 1.54 5.85
C SER A 130 -12.47 2.54 6.99
N GLN A 131 -13.62 2.86 7.56
CA GLN A 131 -13.68 3.43 8.90
C GLN A 131 -13.59 2.29 9.92
N GLY A 132 -12.73 2.44 10.93
CA GLY A 132 -12.40 1.38 11.89
C GLY A 132 -11.13 0.60 11.51
N ALA A 133 -11.16 -0.71 11.70
CA ALA A 133 -10.04 -1.60 11.33
C ALA A 133 -9.94 -1.80 9.81
N ILE A 134 -8.82 -2.35 9.35
CA ILE A 134 -8.76 -2.86 7.97
C ILE A 134 -9.86 -3.89 7.76
N VAL A 135 -10.29 -4.03 6.52
CA VAL A 135 -11.27 -5.06 6.12
C VAL A 135 -10.75 -6.46 6.42
N SER A 136 -11.66 -7.44 6.52
CA SER A 136 -11.27 -8.82 6.82
C SER A 136 -10.37 -9.41 5.74
N THR A 137 -9.57 -10.42 6.10
CA THR A 137 -8.68 -11.12 5.15
C THR A 137 -9.47 -11.75 4.02
N GLU A 138 -10.64 -12.31 4.30
CA GLU A 138 -11.53 -12.90 3.30
C GLU A 138 -11.98 -11.87 2.26
N LEU A 139 -12.31 -10.65 2.72
CA LEU A 139 -12.70 -9.57 1.82
C LEU A 139 -11.48 -9.08 1.00
N ILE A 140 -10.30 -8.95 1.61
CA ILE A 140 -9.07 -8.61 0.88
C ILE A 140 -8.80 -9.64 -0.21
N GLN A 141 -8.91 -10.94 0.09
CA GLN A 141 -8.69 -12.01 -0.89
C GLN A 141 -9.75 -12.00 -2.00
N ALA A 142 -11.01 -11.75 -1.68
CA ALA A 142 -12.08 -11.63 -2.68
C ALA A 142 -11.84 -10.43 -3.60
N GLU A 143 -11.45 -9.28 -3.05
CA GLU A 143 -11.11 -8.08 -3.81
C GLU A 143 -9.83 -8.24 -4.63
N GLN A 144 -8.84 -8.97 -4.12
CA GLN A 144 -7.64 -9.35 -4.87
C GLN A 144 -8.01 -10.24 -6.05
N ALA A 145 -8.83 -11.28 -5.86
CA ALA A 145 -9.27 -12.17 -6.93
C ALA A 145 -9.98 -11.40 -8.06
N THR A 146 -10.90 -10.50 -7.71
CA THR A 146 -11.62 -9.69 -8.70
C THR A 146 -10.72 -8.67 -9.42
N PHE A 147 -9.72 -8.13 -8.74
CA PHE A 147 -8.80 -7.15 -9.30
C PHE A 147 -7.74 -7.78 -10.21
N THR A 148 -7.23 -8.94 -9.83
CA THR A 148 -6.12 -9.59 -10.54
C THR A 148 -6.60 -10.64 -11.55
N GLY A 149 -7.84 -11.12 -11.43
CA GLY A 149 -8.36 -12.25 -12.19
C GLY A 149 -7.79 -13.60 -11.75
N VAL A 150 -7.03 -13.65 -10.64
CA VAL A 150 -6.38 -14.86 -10.13
C VAL A 150 -6.84 -15.11 -8.70
N LYS A 151 -7.21 -16.37 -8.41
CA LYS A 151 -7.54 -16.78 -7.04
C LYS A 151 -6.28 -16.69 -6.18
N PRO A 152 -6.29 -15.89 -5.08
CA PRO A 152 -5.13 -15.79 -4.22
C PRO A 152 -4.94 -17.08 -3.40
N GLU A 153 -3.69 -17.36 -3.07
CA GLU A 153 -3.34 -18.40 -2.12
C GLU A 153 -3.74 -17.98 -0.69
N PRO A 154 -4.04 -18.95 0.19
CA PRO A 154 -4.25 -18.67 1.60
C PRO A 154 -3.04 -17.98 2.23
N VAL A 155 -3.26 -16.98 3.07
CA VAL A 155 -2.20 -16.21 3.69
C VAL A 155 -2.29 -16.24 5.22
N THR A 156 -1.14 -16.14 5.89
CA THR A 156 -1.07 -15.83 7.32
C THR A 156 -0.85 -14.34 7.47
N VAL A 157 -1.80 -13.65 8.10
CA VAL A 157 -1.69 -12.20 8.29
C VAL A 157 -0.96 -11.89 9.58
N THR A 158 0.11 -11.12 9.49
CA THR A 158 0.88 -10.64 10.65
C THR A 158 0.74 -9.14 10.80
N LYS A 159 0.44 -8.70 12.01
CA LYS A 159 0.41 -7.29 12.40
C LYS A 159 1.73 -6.86 13.01
N LEU A 160 2.31 -5.77 12.54
CA LEU A 160 3.46 -5.10 13.15
C LEU A 160 3.08 -3.67 13.55
N LYS A 161 3.66 -3.21 14.66
CA LYS A 161 3.65 -1.79 15.02
C LYS A 161 4.53 -1.00 14.07
N ALA A 162 4.14 0.23 13.77
CA ALA A 162 5.00 1.15 13.04
C ALA A 162 6.29 1.44 13.82
N GLU A 163 7.40 1.59 13.11
CA GLU A 163 8.68 1.94 13.70
C GLU A 163 8.64 3.38 14.25
N GLY A 164 9.14 3.56 15.48
CA GLY A 164 9.07 4.85 16.17
C GLY A 164 7.73 5.13 16.88
N ALA A 165 6.72 4.28 16.70
CA ALA A 165 5.45 4.42 17.41
C ALA A 165 5.67 4.35 18.93
N GLY A 166 5.32 5.43 19.62
CA GLY A 166 5.51 5.54 21.07
C GLY A 166 6.85 6.10 21.51
N THR A 167 7.78 6.38 20.60
CA THR A 167 9.00 7.14 20.95
C THR A 167 8.72 8.63 20.88
N PRO A 168 8.88 9.39 21.98
CA PRO A 168 8.69 10.85 21.95
C PRO A 168 9.63 11.46 20.92
N LYS A 169 9.08 12.14 19.89
CA LYS A 169 9.91 12.92 18.97
C LYS A 169 10.53 14.07 19.79
N ALA A 170 11.84 14.11 19.88
CA ALA A 170 12.53 15.27 20.45
C ALA A 170 12.05 16.53 19.67
N LYS A 171 11.40 17.46 20.37
CA LYS A 171 11.04 18.76 19.79
C LYS A 171 12.34 19.45 19.39
N LYS A 172 12.55 19.67 18.10
CA LYS A 172 13.58 20.58 17.58
C LYS A 172 13.11 21.99 17.71
#